data_674c93ed3b39df7c241adadb28912e6a
#
_entry.id   674c93ed3b39df7c241adadb28912e6a
#
_cell.length_a   1.000
_cell.length_b   1.000
_cell.length_c   1.000
_cell.angle_alpha   90.00
_cell.angle_beta   90.00
_cell.angle_gamma   90.00
#
_symmetry.space_group_name_H-M   'P 1'
#
loop_
_entity.id
_entity.type
_entity.pdbx_description
1 polymer ?
#
loop_
_entity_poly.entity_id
_entity_poly.type
_entity_poly.pdbx_seq_one_letter_code
_entity_poly.pdbx_strand_id
1 'polypeptide(L)'
;MTLTTERPTAPAARPRWWRRPWVAPLALVAIAFVAFSLPPYLSMNPARSRVPAPDFFPPHFAVLSLHVIFGSIAMITCCLQIWPWFRQRYPRAHRRIGRVYVFGGCLPSGALGLIVSVTTPYFGPVTAASGVVLASLWVGCTLAGWRMARQRRFVDHRRWMVRSFALTLSIITNRLWGVVFTIALSPELETTFHGDETLLASTVSALSAWLGWVLPLLFAEWWLERGDAAKRRARAATRHQPT
;
A
#
# COMPACT_ATOMS: atom_id res chain seq x y z
N MET A 1 15.06 -6.90 59.82
CA MET A 1 15.01 -7.82 58.66
C MET A 1 13.63 -7.59 57.99
N THR A 2 13.58 -6.61 57.08
CA THR A 2 12.34 -6.17 56.42
C THR A 2 12.15 -7.00 55.16
N LEU A 3 11.18 -7.91 55.18
CA LEU A 3 10.78 -8.70 54.02
C LEU A 3 10.02 -7.79 53.07
N THR A 4 10.67 -7.34 51.99
CA THR A 4 10.03 -6.70 50.85
C THR A 4 9.22 -7.77 50.09
N THR A 5 7.91 -7.80 50.30
CA THR A 5 6.97 -8.59 49.51
C THR A 5 6.90 -7.97 48.11
N GLU A 6 7.60 -8.53 47.13
CA GLU A 6 7.40 -8.22 45.72
C GLU A 6 5.95 -8.52 45.33
N ARG A 7 5.20 -7.49 44.97
CA ARG A 7 3.87 -7.66 44.39
C ARG A 7 4.00 -8.43 43.06
N PRO A 8 3.26 -9.55 42.89
CA PRO A 8 3.24 -10.27 41.63
C PRO A 8 2.79 -9.31 40.51
N THR A 9 3.64 -9.09 39.49
CA THR A 9 3.27 -8.35 38.34
C THR A 9 2.13 -9.04 37.62
N ALA A 10 0.96 -8.39 37.52
CA ALA A 10 -0.20 -8.91 36.81
C ALA A 10 0.18 -9.33 35.39
N PRO A 11 -0.22 -10.52 34.91
CA PRO A 11 0.12 -10.98 33.57
C PRO A 11 -0.40 -10.00 32.53
N ALA A 12 0.48 -9.55 31.61
CA ALA A 12 0.16 -8.63 30.57
C ALA A 12 -1.06 -9.11 29.78
N ALA A 13 -2.13 -8.32 29.76
CA ALA A 13 -3.39 -8.66 29.11
C ALA A 13 -3.15 -9.03 27.63
N ARG A 14 -3.51 -10.27 27.26
CA ARG A 14 -3.34 -10.77 25.88
C ARG A 14 -4.11 -9.88 24.92
N PRO A 15 -3.50 -9.45 23.79
CA PRO A 15 -4.15 -8.59 22.82
C PRO A 15 -5.33 -9.32 22.18
N ARG A 16 -6.52 -8.73 22.31
CA ARG A 16 -7.74 -9.27 21.70
C ARG A 16 -7.75 -8.94 20.22
N TRP A 17 -8.05 -9.91 19.33
CA TRP A 17 -8.03 -9.77 17.88
C TRP A 17 -9.01 -8.67 17.37
N TRP A 18 -10.13 -8.44 18.07
CA TRP A 18 -11.15 -7.45 17.73
C TRP A 18 -10.81 -6.00 18.14
N ARG A 19 -9.69 -5.74 18.85
CA ARG A 19 -9.31 -4.36 19.25
C ARG A 19 -8.92 -3.46 18.07
N ARG A 20 -8.89 -3.98 16.84
CA ARG A 20 -8.66 -3.24 15.60
C ARG A 20 -9.71 -3.63 14.57
N PRO A 21 -10.97 -3.17 14.73
CA PRO A 21 -12.10 -3.59 13.89
C PRO A 21 -11.91 -3.23 12.41
N TRP A 22 -11.12 -2.21 12.11
CA TRP A 22 -10.83 -1.76 10.75
C TRP A 22 -9.98 -2.75 9.91
N VAL A 23 -9.28 -3.70 10.51
CA VAL A 23 -8.44 -4.67 9.78
C VAL A 23 -9.29 -5.65 8.98
N ALA A 24 -10.42 -6.10 9.52
CA ALA A 24 -11.30 -7.05 8.83
C ALA A 24 -11.96 -6.43 7.58
N PRO A 25 -12.62 -5.26 7.64
CA PRO A 25 -13.17 -4.61 6.44
C PRO A 25 -12.08 -4.25 5.43
N LEU A 26 -10.90 -3.82 5.86
CA LEU A 26 -9.80 -3.56 4.95
C LEU A 26 -9.33 -4.84 4.22
N ALA A 27 -9.20 -5.95 4.94
CA ALA A 27 -8.84 -7.24 4.34
C ALA A 27 -9.93 -7.71 3.36
N LEU A 28 -11.21 -7.52 3.67
CA LEU A 28 -12.32 -7.82 2.77
C LEU A 28 -12.24 -7.00 1.48
N VAL A 29 -12.00 -5.69 1.58
CA VAL A 29 -11.82 -4.80 0.41
C VAL A 29 -10.61 -5.25 -0.42
N ALA A 30 -9.48 -5.57 0.22
CA ALA A 30 -8.28 -6.06 -0.47
C ALA A 30 -8.53 -7.39 -1.20
N ILE A 31 -9.22 -8.34 -0.55
CA ILE A 31 -9.59 -9.64 -1.15
C ILE A 31 -10.54 -9.43 -2.32
N ALA A 32 -11.58 -8.63 -2.16
CA ALA A 32 -12.54 -8.32 -3.22
C ALA A 32 -11.85 -7.65 -4.41
N PHE A 33 -10.92 -6.72 -4.15
CA PHE A 33 -10.14 -6.07 -5.18
C PHE A 33 -9.24 -7.07 -5.94
N VAL A 34 -8.55 -7.97 -5.25
CA VAL A 34 -7.72 -9.00 -5.87
C VAL A 34 -8.59 -9.97 -6.67
N ALA A 35 -9.72 -10.42 -6.13
CA ALA A 35 -10.67 -11.29 -6.83
C ALA A 35 -11.23 -10.66 -8.11
N PHE A 36 -11.40 -9.34 -8.12
CA PHE A 36 -11.79 -8.58 -9.32
C PHE A 36 -10.64 -8.40 -10.30
N SER A 37 -9.44 -8.06 -9.82
CA SER A 37 -8.33 -7.60 -10.67
C SER A 37 -7.50 -8.73 -11.27
N LEU A 38 -7.30 -9.84 -10.53
CA LEU A 38 -6.36 -10.90 -10.87
C LEU A 38 -6.83 -11.86 -12.00
N PRO A 39 -8.11 -12.28 -12.09
CA PRO A 39 -8.53 -13.35 -13.01
C PRO A 39 -8.20 -13.13 -14.48
N PRO A 40 -8.30 -11.91 -15.08
CA PRO A 40 -7.95 -11.70 -16.49
C PRO A 40 -6.50 -12.08 -16.81
N TYR A 41 -5.60 -11.89 -15.85
CA TYR A 41 -4.15 -12.09 -16.01
C TYR A 41 -3.69 -13.50 -15.68
N LEU A 42 -4.46 -14.28 -14.91
CA LEU A 42 -4.19 -15.70 -14.66
C LEU A 42 -4.43 -16.57 -15.90
N SER A 43 -5.33 -16.14 -16.79
CA SER A 43 -5.62 -16.88 -18.02
C SER A 43 -4.48 -16.85 -19.04
N MET A 44 -3.47 -15.97 -18.85
CA MET A 44 -2.38 -15.69 -19.78
C MET A 44 -2.84 -15.40 -21.22
N ASN A 45 -4.09 -14.97 -21.39
CA ASN A 45 -4.69 -14.61 -22.67
C ASN A 45 -4.70 -13.08 -22.84
N PRO A 46 -3.92 -12.51 -23.77
CA PRO A 46 -3.85 -11.07 -24.02
C PRO A 46 -5.21 -10.43 -24.34
N ALA A 47 -6.13 -11.16 -24.98
CA ALA A 47 -7.47 -10.67 -25.33
C ALA A 47 -8.34 -10.35 -24.09
N ARG A 48 -7.96 -10.85 -22.90
CA ARG A 48 -8.66 -10.55 -21.62
C ARG A 48 -8.00 -9.40 -20.86
N SER A 49 -6.93 -8.82 -21.40
CA SER A 49 -6.27 -7.68 -20.75
C SER A 49 -7.20 -6.48 -20.68
N ARG A 50 -7.24 -5.82 -19.51
CA ARG A 50 -7.95 -4.55 -19.33
C ARG A 50 -7.14 -3.33 -19.76
N VAL A 51 -5.89 -3.54 -20.10
CA VAL A 51 -4.97 -2.51 -20.59
C VAL A 51 -4.47 -2.97 -21.94
N PRO A 52 -4.64 -2.17 -23.01
CA PRO A 52 -4.13 -2.50 -24.32
C PRO A 52 -2.60 -2.65 -24.30
N ALA A 53 -2.09 -3.63 -25.01
CA ALA A 53 -0.64 -3.76 -25.20
C ALA A 53 -0.19 -2.78 -26.30
N PRO A 54 0.89 -2.03 -26.11
CA PRO A 54 1.47 -1.19 -27.17
C PRO A 54 2.23 -2.05 -28.18
N ASP A 55 2.13 -1.71 -29.47
CA ASP A 55 2.78 -2.45 -30.55
C ASP A 55 4.32 -2.46 -30.45
N PHE A 56 4.90 -1.38 -29.89
CA PHE A 56 6.36 -1.24 -29.75
C PHE A 56 6.95 -2.11 -28.63
N PHE A 57 6.13 -2.73 -27.76
CA PHE A 57 6.58 -3.56 -26.64
C PHE A 57 5.77 -4.84 -26.51
N PRO A 58 6.02 -5.87 -27.34
CA PRO A 58 5.28 -7.13 -27.30
C PRO A 58 5.22 -7.84 -25.94
N PRO A 59 6.26 -7.78 -25.05
CA PRO A 59 6.21 -8.38 -23.73
C PRO A 59 5.27 -7.71 -22.73
N HIS A 60 4.66 -6.56 -23.09
CA HIS A 60 3.85 -5.75 -22.17
C HIS A 60 2.82 -6.57 -21.37
N PHE A 61 2.07 -7.44 -22.03
CA PHE A 61 1.04 -8.26 -21.37
C PHE A 61 1.66 -9.20 -20.33
N ALA A 62 2.78 -9.83 -20.61
CA ALA A 62 3.47 -10.71 -19.66
C ALA A 62 3.99 -9.92 -18.46
N VAL A 63 4.63 -8.76 -18.71
CA VAL A 63 5.13 -7.86 -17.67
C VAL A 63 3.99 -7.37 -16.78
N LEU A 64 2.88 -6.92 -17.38
CA LEU A 64 1.68 -6.49 -16.68
C LEU A 64 1.06 -7.63 -15.84
N SER A 65 0.95 -8.83 -16.41
CA SER A 65 0.40 -10.00 -15.72
C SER A 65 1.23 -10.34 -14.47
N LEU A 66 2.55 -10.40 -14.60
CA LEU A 66 3.44 -10.63 -13.48
C LEU A 66 3.37 -9.49 -12.44
N HIS A 67 3.29 -8.23 -12.89
CA HIS A 67 3.07 -7.09 -12.00
C HIS A 67 1.80 -7.28 -11.15
N VAL A 68 0.69 -7.66 -11.77
CA VAL A 68 -0.60 -7.88 -11.09
C VAL A 68 -0.53 -9.07 -10.14
N ILE A 69 0.10 -10.17 -10.54
CA ILE A 69 0.26 -11.37 -9.70
C ILE A 69 1.07 -11.04 -8.44
N PHE A 70 2.27 -10.46 -8.59
CA PHE A 70 3.11 -10.09 -7.44
C PHE A 70 2.47 -8.98 -6.60
N GLY A 71 1.79 -8.01 -7.24
CA GLY A 71 1.01 -6.98 -6.56
C GLY A 71 -0.12 -7.56 -5.70
N SER A 72 -0.80 -8.61 -6.20
CA SER A 72 -1.84 -9.34 -5.45
C SER A 72 -1.26 -10.05 -4.22
N ILE A 73 -0.08 -10.66 -4.35
CA ILE A 73 0.65 -11.26 -3.22
C ILE A 73 0.98 -10.18 -2.18
N ALA A 74 1.50 -9.02 -2.61
CA ALA A 74 1.76 -7.90 -1.72
C ALA A 74 0.49 -7.43 -1.01
N MET A 75 -0.61 -7.25 -1.74
CA MET A 75 -1.91 -6.80 -1.22
C MET A 75 -2.46 -7.72 -0.13
N ILE A 76 -2.47 -9.03 -0.36
CA ILE A 76 -2.98 -10.01 0.63
C ILE A 76 -2.06 -10.09 1.84
N THR A 77 -0.75 -10.17 1.61
CA THR A 77 0.21 -10.33 2.71
C THR A 77 0.31 -9.07 3.57
N CYS A 78 0.15 -7.86 3.02
CA CYS A 78 0.20 -6.62 3.80
C CYS A 78 -0.89 -6.55 4.86
N CYS A 79 -2.10 -7.06 4.59
CA CYS A 79 -3.20 -7.08 5.55
C CYS A 79 -2.84 -7.88 6.83
N LEU A 80 -2.13 -9.00 6.67
CA LEU A 80 -1.63 -9.79 7.79
C LEU A 80 -0.49 -9.07 8.53
N GLN A 81 0.36 -8.33 7.82
CA GLN A 81 1.50 -7.64 8.39
C GLN A 81 1.12 -6.49 9.32
N ILE A 82 0.04 -5.76 9.00
CA ILE A 82 -0.42 -4.62 9.82
C ILE A 82 -1.25 -5.06 11.03
N TRP A 83 -1.71 -6.31 11.08
CA TRP A 83 -2.58 -6.80 12.15
C TRP A 83 -1.79 -7.07 13.44
N PRO A 84 -1.97 -6.26 14.53
CA PRO A 84 -1.17 -6.39 15.76
C PRO A 84 -1.36 -7.74 16.45
N TRP A 85 -2.60 -8.28 16.43
CA TRP A 85 -2.89 -9.59 16.99
C TRP A 85 -2.08 -10.69 16.30
N PHE A 86 -2.08 -10.72 14.97
CA PHE A 86 -1.32 -11.73 14.20
C PHE A 86 0.18 -11.65 14.48
N ARG A 87 0.75 -10.45 14.49
CA ARG A 87 2.18 -10.21 14.77
C ARG A 87 2.58 -10.69 16.18
N GLN A 88 1.71 -10.46 17.18
CA GLN A 88 2.00 -10.82 18.57
C GLN A 88 1.76 -12.31 18.85
N ARG A 89 0.72 -12.90 18.25
CA ARG A 89 0.35 -14.30 18.46
C ARG A 89 1.23 -15.26 17.66
N TYR A 90 1.64 -14.85 16.45
CA TYR A 90 2.38 -15.69 15.51
C TYR A 90 3.66 -14.99 14.97
N PRO A 91 4.66 -14.69 15.83
CA PRO A 91 5.83 -13.90 15.41
C PRO A 91 6.70 -14.59 14.35
N ARG A 92 6.73 -15.94 14.34
CA ARG A 92 7.44 -16.70 13.29
C ARG A 92 6.74 -16.58 11.94
N ALA A 93 5.41 -16.68 11.91
CA ALA A 93 4.61 -16.52 10.70
C ALA A 93 4.70 -15.08 10.18
N HIS A 94 4.60 -14.06 11.05
CA HIS A 94 4.79 -12.66 10.68
C HIS A 94 6.14 -12.43 9.97
N ARG A 95 7.24 -13.02 10.48
CA ARG A 95 8.55 -12.90 9.81
C ARG A 95 8.62 -13.63 8.46
N ARG A 96 7.96 -14.79 8.30
CA ARG A 96 7.93 -15.53 7.03
C ARG A 96 7.09 -14.80 5.99
N ILE A 97 5.86 -14.41 6.36
CA ILE A 97 4.94 -13.66 5.48
C ILE A 97 5.49 -12.28 5.15
N GLY A 98 6.21 -11.63 6.10
CA GLY A 98 6.92 -10.38 5.82
C GLY A 98 7.99 -10.51 4.74
N ARG A 99 8.69 -11.64 4.67
CA ARG A 99 9.63 -11.94 3.56
C ARG A 99 8.90 -12.15 2.24
N VAL A 100 7.76 -12.86 2.26
CA VAL A 100 6.91 -13.02 1.07
C VAL A 100 6.40 -11.65 0.60
N TYR A 101 5.93 -10.79 1.52
CA TYR A 101 5.52 -9.43 1.21
C TYR A 101 6.63 -8.64 0.49
N VAL A 102 7.86 -8.68 1.00
CA VAL A 102 8.98 -7.92 0.43
C VAL A 102 9.44 -8.54 -0.89
N PHE A 103 9.85 -9.81 -0.89
CA PHE A 103 10.56 -10.43 -2.00
C PHE A 103 9.66 -11.16 -3.00
N GLY A 104 8.50 -11.64 -2.56
CA GLY A 104 7.50 -12.28 -3.42
C GLY A 104 6.36 -11.35 -3.85
N GLY A 105 6.34 -10.13 -3.35
CA GLY A 105 5.29 -9.14 -3.64
C GLY A 105 5.87 -7.81 -4.09
N CYS A 106 6.25 -6.94 -3.13
CA CYS A 106 6.59 -5.54 -3.38
C CYS A 106 7.75 -5.33 -4.36
N LEU A 107 8.87 -6.02 -4.17
CA LEU A 107 10.05 -5.79 -5.01
C LEU A 107 9.81 -6.22 -6.48
N PRO A 108 9.36 -7.45 -6.77
CA PRO A 108 9.10 -7.83 -8.15
C PRO A 108 7.97 -7.01 -8.77
N SER A 109 6.86 -6.78 -8.04
CA SER A 109 5.77 -5.96 -8.57
C SER A 109 6.20 -4.51 -8.81
N GLY A 110 6.97 -3.91 -7.89
CA GLY A 110 7.47 -2.54 -8.05
C GLY A 110 8.41 -2.39 -9.24
N ALA A 111 9.35 -3.34 -9.43
CA ALA A 111 10.26 -3.34 -10.58
C ALA A 111 9.48 -3.48 -11.92
N LEU A 112 8.53 -4.41 -11.97
CA LEU A 112 7.67 -4.57 -13.16
C LEU A 112 6.75 -3.36 -13.35
N GLY A 113 6.28 -2.74 -12.26
CA GLY A 113 5.49 -1.53 -12.28
C GLY A 113 6.21 -0.33 -12.89
N LEU A 114 7.53 -0.21 -12.70
CA LEU A 114 8.35 0.79 -13.39
C LEU A 114 8.29 0.58 -14.92
N ILE A 115 8.44 -0.67 -15.37
CA ILE A 115 8.36 -1.00 -16.79
C ILE A 115 6.96 -0.69 -17.33
N VAL A 116 5.91 -1.15 -16.67
CA VAL A 116 4.52 -0.88 -17.07
C VAL A 116 4.26 0.63 -17.16
N SER A 117 4.76 1.42 -16.21
CA SER A 117 4.52 2.87 -16.18
C SER A 117 5.07 3.58 -17.41
N VAL A 118 6.22 3.16 -17.94
CA VAL A 118 6.86 3.78 -19.10
C VAL A 118 6.45 3.15 -20.43
N THR A 119 5.87 1.95 -20.41
CA THR A 119 5.46 1.23 -21.62
C THR A 119 3.95 1.29 -21.88
N THR A 120 3.19 2.05 -21.09
CA THR A 120 1.73 2.19 -21.26
C THR A 120 1.38 3.62 -21.69
N PRO A 121 1.47 3.97 -22.98
CA PRO A 121 1.30 5.35 -23.46
C PRO A 121 -0.15 5.86 -23.39
N TYR A 122 -1.14 4.98 -23.37
CA TYR A 122 -2.57 5.30 -23.46
C TYR A 122 -3.07 6.22 -22.34
N PHE A 123 -2.40 6.22 -21.19
CA PHE A 123 -2.80 7.04 -20.04
C PHE A 123 -2.05 8.38 -19.95
N GLY A 124 -1.20 8.68 -20.93
CA GLY A 124 -0.44 9.91 -21.02
C GLY A 124 0.79 10.01 -20.09
N PRO A 125 1.67 10.99 -20.37
CA PRO A 125 2.97 11.10 -19.68
C PRO A 125 2.83 11.46 -18.19
N VAL A 126 1.78 12.19 -17.81
CA VAL A 126 1.54 12.58 -16.41
C VAL A 126 1.22 11.35 -15.54
N THR A 127 0.43 10.42 -16.08
CA THR A 127 0.15 9.12 -15.42
C THR A 127 1.41 8.27 -15.34
N ALA A 128 2.19 8.22 -16.43
CA ALA A 128 3.47 7.49 -16.44
C ALA A 128 4.43 8.04 -15.37
N ALA A 129 4.59 9.34 -15.26
CA ALA A 129 5.40 9.99 -14.23
C ALA A 129 4.93 9.61 -12.82
N SER A 130 3.62 9.65 -12.56
CA SER A 130 3.03 9.22 -11.29
C SER A 130 3.38 7.75 -10.97
N GLY A 131 3.26 6.85 -11.94
CA GLY A 131 3.58 5.44 -11.79
C GLY A 131 5.05 5.19 -11.45
N VAL A 132 5.96 5.89 -12.13
CA VAL A 132 7.41 5.82 -11.86
C VAL A 132 7.73 6.28 -10.45
N VAL A 133 7.18 7.42 -10.02
CA VAL A 133 7.39 7.95 -8.65
C VAL A 133 6.82 7.00 -7.61
N LEU A 134 5.58 6.54 -7.80
CA LEU A 134 4.93 5.56 -6.91
C LEU A 134 5.77 4.29 -6.76
N ALA A 135 6.16 3.67 -7.87
CA ALA A 135 6.91 2.41 -7.85
C ALA A 135 8.28 2.59 -7.16
N SER A 136 8.98 3.69 -7.43
CA SER A 136 10.26 4.03 -6.82
C SER A 136 10.14 4.23 -5.31
N LEU A 137 9.14 5.00 -4.87
CA LEU A 137 8.84 5.20 -3.45
C LEU A 137 8.43 3.90 -2.77
N TRP A 138 7.61 3.09 -3.40
CA TRP A 138 7.16 1.82 -2.84
C TRP A 138 8.31 0.83 -2.62
N VAL A 139 9.15 0.64 -3.63
CA VAL A 139 10.38 -0.17 -3.53
C VAL A 139 11.32 0.41 -2.47
N GLY A 140 11.58 1.71 -2.50
CA GLY A 140 12.47 2.39 -1.55
C GLY A 140 12.01 2.27 -0.09
N CYS A 141 10.71 2.55 0.19
CA CYS A 141 10.14 2.39 1.53
C CYS A 141 10.19 0.95 2.01
N THR A 142 9.92 -0.02 1.12
CA THR A 142 9.93 -1.45 1.45
C THR A 142 11.35 -1.92 1.79
N LEU A 143 12.35 -1.55 0.98
CA LEU A 143 13.75 -1.86 1.22
C LEU A 143 14.28 -1.22 2.50
N ALA A 144 13.95 0.07 2.73
CA ALA A 144 14.30 0.76 3.97
C ALA A 144 13.70 0.04 5.18
N GLY A 145 12.42 -0.32 5.11
CA GLY A 145 11.74 -1.07 6.17
C GLY A 145 12.38 -2.42 6.43
N TRP A 146 12.70 -3.17 5.39
CA TRP A 146 13.42 -4.45 5.52
C TRP A 146 14.80 -4.28 6.14
N ARG A 147 15.59 -3.28 5.69
CA ARG A 147 16.91 -2.97 6.23
C ARG A 147 16.84 -2.63 7.73
N MET A 148 15.87 -1.81 8.16
CA MET A 148 15.66 -1.49 9.57
C MET A 148 15.31 -2.72 10.41
N ALA A 149 14.51 -3.65 9.89
CA ALA A 149 14.23 -4.92 10.57
C ALA A 149 15.49 -5.77 10.76
N ARG A 150 16.36 -5.84 9.74
CA ARG A 150 17.66 -6.55 9.81
C ARG A 150 18.59 -5.95 10.85
N GLN A 151 18.57 -4.63 11.01
CA GLN A 151 19.33 -3.89 12.03
C GLN A 151 18.66 -3.89 13.40
N ARG A 152 17.54 -4.60 13.61
CA ARG A 152 16.73 -4.64 14.83
C ARG A 152 16.18 -3.26 15.27
N ARG A 153 16.14 -2.28 14.36
CA ARG A 153 15.58 -0.95 14.57
C ARG A 153 14.06 -0.99 14.34
N PHE A 154 13.34 -1.62 15.25
CA PHE A 154 11.91 -1.94 15.05
C PHE A 154 10.99 -0.71 15.02
N VAL A 155 11.37 0.40 15.63
CA VAL A 155 10.61 1.67 15.56
C VAL A 155 10.66 2.21 14.14
N ASP A 156 11.86 2.30 13.56
CA ASP A 156 12.06 2.78 12.20
C ASP A 156 11.49 1.80 11.17
N HIS A 157 11.68 0.50 11.37
CA HIS A 157 11.03 -0.54 10.58
C HIS A 157 9.51 -0.31 10.49
N ARG A 158 8.84 -0.06 11.63
CA ARG A 158 7.40 0.19 11.64
C ARG A 158 7.04 1.43 10.83
N ARG A 159 7.80 2.52 10.93
CA ARG A 159 7.56 3.78 10.19
C ARG A 159 7.64 3.54 8.68
N TRP A 160 8.69 2.88 8.20
CA TRP A 160 8.86 2.55 6.80
C TRP A 160 7.81 1.58 6.27
N MET A 161 7.43 0.57 7.06
CA MET A 161 6.40 -0.39 6.65
C MET A 161 4.99 0.22 6.61
N VAL A 162 4.69 1.25 7.41
CA VAL A 162 3.43 2.01 7.29
C VAL A 162 3.36 2.76 5.96
N ARG A 163 4.46 3.37 5.52
CA ARG A 163 4.56 4.00 4.18
C ARG A 163 4.39 2.98 3.06
N SER A 164 5.16 1.89 3.14
CA SER A 164 5.04 0.78 2.17
C SER A 164 3.61 0.23 2.10
N PHE A 165 2.93 0.09 3.22
CA PHE A 165 1.53 -0.32 3.29
C PHE A 165 0.59 0.67 2.61
N ALA A 166 0.72 1.97 2.89
CA ALA A 166 -0.09 3.00 2.23
C ALA A 166 0.09 2.98 0.71
N LEU A 167 1.34 2.82 0.24
CA LEU A 167 1.65 2.69 -1.18
C LEU A 167 1.14 1.38 -1.79
N THR A 168 1.09 0.27 -1.03
CA THR A 168 0.48 -0.98 -1.51
C THR A 168 -1.03 -0.83 -1.75
N LEU A 169 -1.73 -0.06 -0.91
CA LEU A 169 -3.17 0.18 -1.05
C LEU A 169 -3.51 1.26 -2.10
N SER A 170 -2.52 1.96 -2.63
CA SER A 170 -2.71 3.07 -3.58
C SER A 170 -3.55 2.70 -4.80
N ILE A 171 -3.47 1.46 -5.27
CA ILE A 171 -4.26 1.02 -6.43
C ILE A 171 -5.76 0.97 -6.14
N ILE A 172 -6.17 0.65 -4.91
CA ILE A 172 -7.59 0.66 -4.51
C ILE A 172 -8.09 2.11 -4.52
N THR A 173 -7.35 3.02 -3.90
CA THR A 173 -7.69 4.46 -3.87
C THR A 173 -7.62 5.10 -5.25
N ASN A 174 -6.69 4.68 -6.11
CA ASN A 174 -6.65 5.08 -7.52
C ASN A 174 -7.96 4.69 -8.24
N ARG A 175 -8.46 3.48 -8.07
CA ARG A 175 -9.73 3.07 -8.70
C ARG A 175 -10.92 3.85 -8.17
N LEU A 176 -10.94 4.15 -6.87
CA LEU A 176 -11.98 4.98 -6.27
C LEU A 176 -11.96 6.40 -6.89
N TRP A 177 -10.80 7.03 -6.97
CA TRP A 177 -10.63 8.34 -7.61
C TRP A 177 -10.97 8.31 -9.09
N GLY A 178 -10.64 7.20 -9.80
CA GLY A 178 -11.03 7.01 -11.19
C GLY A 178 -12.54 7.09 -11.39
N VAL A 179 -13.31 6.41 -10.55
CA VAL A 179 -14.77 6.50 -10.58
C VAL A 179 -15.26 7.92 -10.27
N VAL A 180 -14.72 8.55 -9.22
CA VAL A 180 -15.09 9.92 -8.82
C VAL A 180 -14.85 10.92 -9.96
N PHE A 181 -13.66 10.89 -10.57
CA PHE A 181 -13.33 11.83 -11.64
C PHE A 181 -14.05 11.52 -12.96
N THR A 182 -14.32 10.25 -13.27
CA THR A 182 -15.16 9.90 -14.41
C THR A 182 -16.56 10.50 -14.24
N ILE A 183 -17.20 10.33 -13.10
CA ILE A 183 -18.52 10.91 -12.85
C ILE A 183 -18.49 12.42 -12.87
N ALA A 184 -17.47 13.05 -12.30
CA ALA A 184 -17.38 14.50 -12.19
C ALA A 184 -17.05 15.19 -13.54
N LEU A 185 -16.23 14.56 -14.39
CA LEU A 185 -15.71 15.18 -15.61
C LEU A 185 -16.42 14.72 -16.89
N SER A 186 -17.14 13.59 -16.89
CA SER A 186 -17.88 13.16 -18.08
C SER A 186 -18.92 14.18 -18.60
N PRO A 187 -19.63 14.95 -17.73
CA PRO A 187 -20.54 16.00 -18.22
C PRO A 187 -19.84 17.13 -18.97
N GLU A 188 -18.53 17.29 -18.74
CA GLU A 188 -17.72 18.35 -19.37
C GLU A 188 -17.10 17.92 -20.71
N LEU A 189 -17.45 16.74 -21.23
CA LEU A 189 -16.87 16.20 -22.47
C LEU A 189 -16.97 17.18 -23.64
N GLU A 190 -18.14 17.73 -23.86
CA GLU A 190 -18.38 18.64 -25.01
C GLU A 190 -17.85 20.06 -24.75
N THR A 191 -17.82 20.51 -23.52
CA THR A 191 -17.42 21.86 -23.13
C THR A 191 -15.92 22.01 -22.94
N THR A 192 -15.40 21.38 -21.86
CA THR A 192 -14.01 21.52 -21.46
C THR A 192 -13.06 20.64 -22.29
N PHE A 193 -13.53 19.47 -22.73
CA PHE A 193 -12.73 18.49 -23.48
C PHE A 193 -12.99 18.53 -25.00
N HIS A 194 -13.87 19.40 -25.49
CA HIS A 194 -14.17 19.59 -26.92
C HIS A 194 -14.53 18.29 -27.67
N GLY A 195 -15.21 17.34 -26.99
CA GLY A 195 -15.56 16.04 -27.55
C GLY A 195 -14.40 15.02 -27.58
N ASP A 196 -13.21 15.36 -27.04
CA ASP A 196 -12.04 14.47 -27.03
C ASP A 196 -12.07 13.51 -25.83
N GLU A 197 -12.58 12.29 -26.05
CA GLU A 197 -12.62 11.22 -25.06
C GLU A 197 -11.22 10.80 -24.59
N THR A 198 -10.21 10.91 -25.44
CA THR A 198 -8.82 10.55 -25.10
C THR A 198 -8.25 11.54 -24.12
N LEU A 199 -8.50 12.83 -24.32
CA LEU A 199 -8.09 13.88 -23.40
C LEU A 199 -8.80 13.72 -22.04
N LEU A 200 -10.10 13.44 -22.04
CA LEU A 200 -10.86 13.16 -20.84
C LEU A 200 -10.27 11.94 -20.09
N ALA A 201 -10.07 10.82 -20.78
CA ALA A 201 -9.54 9.59 -20.18
C ALA A 201 -8.14 9.78 -19.62
N SER A 202 -7.25 10.49 -20.33
CA SER A 202 -5.89 10.78 -19.85
C SER A 202 -5.90 11.70 -18.63
N THR A 203 -6.80 12.69 -18.59
CA THR A 203 -6.98 13.60 -17.44
C THR A 203 -7.49 12.86 -16.21
N VAL A 204 -8.54 12.04 -16.36
CA VAL A 204 -9.05 11.18 -15.28
C VAL A 204 -7.96 10.25 -14.75
N SER A 205 -7.20 9.63 -15.66
CA SER A 205 -6.10 8.74 -15.30
C SER A 205 -4.99 9.46 -14.53
N ALA A 206 -4.60 10.66 -14.97
CA ALA A 206 -3.57 11.45 -14.31
C ALA A 206 -3.98 11.87 -12.89
N LEU A 207 -5.17 12.43 -12.72
CA LEU A 207 -5.70 12.85 -11.43
C LEU A 207 -5.82 11.64 -10.46
N SER A 208 -6.37 10.55 -10.96
CA SER A 208 -6.54 9.32 -10.17
C SER A 208 -5.21 8.71 -9.76
N ALA A 209 -4.23 8.69 -10.67
CA ALA A 209 -2.92 8.14 -10.42
C ALA A 209 -2.19 8.91 -9.31
N TRP A 210 -2.19 10.25 -9.36
CA TRP A 210 -1.53 11.06 -8.34
C TRP A 210 -2.26 11.01 -6.99
N LEU A 211 -3.55 11.26 -6.94
CA LEU A 211 -4.31 11.27 -5.69
C LEU A 211 -4.39 9.86 -5.07
N GLY A 212 -4.35 8.83 -5.90
CA GLY A 212 -4.40 7.44 -5.45
C GLY A 212 -3.29 7.04 -4.48
N TRP A 213 -2.11 7.61 -4.56
CA TRP A 213 -1.02 7.30 -3.64
C TRP A 213 -0.58 8.48 -2.75
N VAL A 214 -0.69 9.72 -3.24
CA VAL A 214 -0.30 10.91 -2.46
C VAL A 214 -1.14 11.04 -1.21
N LEU A 215 -2.48 10.94 -1.33
CA LEU A 215 -3.36 11.09 -0.18
C LEU A 215 -3.17 9.98 0.88
N PRO A 216 -3.11 8.68 0.52
CA PRO A 216 -2.78 7.63 1.49
C PRO A 216 -1.41 7.82 2.16
N LEU A 217 -0.40 8.28 1.41
CA LEU A 217 0.93 8.53 1.96
C LEU A 217 0.91 9.70 2.95
N LEU A 218 0.28 10.82 2.60
CA LEU A 218 0.12 11.98 3.49
C LEU A 218 -0.65 11.60 4.76
N PHE A 219 -1.70 10.80 4.63
CA PHE A 219 -2.44 10.29 5.79
C PHE A 219 -1.54 9.40 6.67
N ALA A 220 -0.72 8.56 6.08
CA ALA A 220 0.24 7.72 6.81
C ALA A 220 1.27 8.57 7.56
N GLU A 221 1.81 9.63 6.95
CA GLU A 221 2.72 10.57 7.61
C GLU A 221 2.04 11.28 8.78
N TRP A 222 0.88 11.87 8.56
CA TRP A 222 0.11 12.53 9.61
C TRP A 222 -0.15 11.59 10.80
N TRP A 223 -0.54 10.33 10.51
CA TRP A 223 -0.80 9.34 11.56
C TRP A 223 0.48 8.97 12.34
N LEU A 224 1.62 8.84 11.67
CA LEU A 224 2.90 8.58 12.30
C LEU A 224 3.32 9.74 13.22
N GLU A 225 3.19 10.98 12.76
CA GLU A 225 3.57 12.17 13.53
C GLU A 225 2.67 12.37 14.77
N ARG A 226 1.34 12.16 14.63
CA ARG A 226 0.42 12.18 15.80
C ARG A 226 0.82 11.17 16.86
N GLY A 227 1.17 9.96 16.43
CA GLY A 227 1.60 8.90 17.34
C GLY A 227 2.88 9.24 18.11
N ASP A 228 3.83 9.88 17.46
CA ASP A 228 5.08 10.28 18.08
C ASP A 228 4.92 11.52 18.98
N ALA A 229 4.07 12.48 18.60
CA ALA A 229 3.72 13.63 19.44
C ALA A 229 3.03 13.19 20.75
N ALA A 230 2.09 12.25 20.67
CA ALA A 230 1.42 11.69 21.85
C ALA A 230 2.40 11.02 22.82
N LYS A 231 3.37 10.24 22.28
CA LYS A 231 4.42 9.61 23.10
C LYS A 231 5.35 10.64 23.75
N ARG A 232 5.73 11.71 23.04
CA ARG A 232 6.55 12.80 23.59
C ARG A 232 5.84 13.48 24.76
N ARG A 233 4.53 13.80 24.60
CA ARG A 233 3.70 14.42 25.67
C ARG A 233 3.59 13.50 26.89
N ALA A 234 3.33 12.20 26.70
CA ALA A 234 3.25 11.24 27.80
C ALA A 234 4.56 11.15 28.60
N ARG A 235 5.72 11.10 27.91
CA ARG A 235 7.04 11.09 28.56
C ARG A 235 7.34 12.38 29.31
N ALA A 236 6.93 13.55 28.80
CA ALA A 236 7.12 14.83 29.47
C ALA A 236 6.27 14.88 30.76
N ALA A 237 5.01 14.44 30.72
CA ALA A 237 4.12 14.38 31.89
C ALA A 237 4.68 13.49 33.01
N THR A 238 5.28 12.33 32.65
CA THR A 238 5.88 11.43 33.65
C THR A 238 7.13 12.01 34.31
N ARG A 239 7.86 12.89 33.64
CA ARG A 239 9.07 13.55 34.19
C ARG A 239 8.74 14.69 35.16
N HIS A 240 7.52 15.22 35.14
CA HIS A 240 7.06 16.35 35.98
C HIS A 240 6.21 15.92 37.16
N GLN A 241 6.06 14.62 37.43
CA GLN A 241 5.44 14.14 38.67
C GLN A 241 6.48 14.25 39.80
N PRO A 242 6.31 15.17 40.81
CA PRO A 242 7.19 15.22 41.95
C PRO A 242 7.03 13.90 42.74
N THR A 243 8.16 13.36 43.17
CA THR A 243 8.26 12.22 44.11
C THR A 243 7.81 12.63 45.49
#